data_046505181cdcb5a1ae6e946d559a6bba
#
_entry.id   046505181cdcb5a1ae6e946d559a6bba
#
_cell.length_a   1.000
_cell.length_b   1.000
_cell.length_c   1.000
_cell.angle_alpha   90.00
_cell.angle_beta   90.00
_cell.angle_gamma   90.00
#
_symmetry.space_group_name_H-M   'P 1'
#
loop_
_entity.id
_entity.type
_entity.pdbx_description
1 polymer ?
#
loop_
_entity_poly.entity_id
_entity_poly.type
_entity_poly.pdbx_seq_one_letter_code
_entity_poly.pdbx_strand_id
1 'polypeptide(L)'
;MYVYQTVMTFGCEALYLGDYLRALKVAAEELLQRELSLEEREVAAMITEFMRRNNYPARMPASVELRCYLSGEIVLLGGDVSPYPKLGLRLLMPEGVDVAYDLPLSESCSSLRLAVAQAARVKAESRGARVAVQVDREGLVRSVDNAELFAVKEYTIVTPTELTSVEGRLVAEAIARAGLDLEVAPLVVADLEEADEIFYADHRGMTALGRFNGHPLMHILAERIAAYF
;
A
#
# COMPACT_ATOMS: atom_id res chain seq x y z
N MET A 1 1.23 18.06 11.16
CA MET A 1 0.60 17.23 10.10
C MET A 1 1.47 17.25 8.88
N TYR A 2 1.55 16.14 8.13
CA TYR A 2 2.23 16.01 6.86
C TYR A 2 1.46 15.03 5.97
N VAL A 3 1.66 15.15 4.67
CA VAL A 3 1.32 14.12 3.67
C VAL A 3 2.61 13.46 3.21
N TYR A 4 2.52 12.22 2.73
CA TYR A 4 3.71 11.47 2.35
C TYR A 4 3.43 10.49 1.20
N GLN A 5 4.53 10.06 0.57
CA GLN A 5 4.55 8.91 -0.32
C GLN A 5 5.78 8.06 0.01
N THR A 6 5.62 6.75 0.01
CA THR A 6 6.73 5.81 0.16
C THR A 6 7.13 5.33 -1.22
N VAL A 7 8.12 6.01 -1.81
CA VAL A 7 8.58 5.79 -3.18
C VAL A 7 9.37 4.50 -3.27
N MET A 8 8.94 3.59 -4.13
CA MET A 8 9.71 2.39 -4.49
C MET A 8 10.98 2.77 -5.23
N THR A 9 12.08 2.09 -4.92
CA THR A 9 13.37 2.29 -5.58
C THR A 9 14.03 0.97 -5.94
N PHE A 10 14.86 1.00 -6.99
CA PHE A 10 15.74 -0.10 -7.34
C PHE A 10 17.08 0.46 -7.83
N GLY A 11 18.20 -0.03 -7.30
CA GLY A 11 19.51 0.46 -7.68
C GLY A 11 19.76 1.94 -7.36
N CYS A 12 19.14 2.48 -6.32
CA CYS A 12 19.11 3.90 -5.96
C CYS A 12 18.34 4.79 -6.95
N GLU A 13 17.57 4.22 -7.84
CA GLU A 13 16.68 4.95 -8.75
C GLU A 13 15.23 4.81 -8.30
N ALA A 14 14.49 5.92 -8.30
CA ALA A 14 13.08 5.92 -7.99
C ALA A 14 12.28 5.27 -9.13
N LEU A 15 11.37 4.36 -8.80
CA LEU A 15 10.42 3.75 -9.72
C LEU A 15 9.09 4.53 -9.65
N TYR A 16 8.44 4.72 -10.79
CA TYR A 16 7.11 5.36 -10.88
C TYR A 16 7.03 6.74 -10.20
N LEU A 17 8.13 7.49 -10.16
CA LEU A 17 8.23 8.74 -9.39
C LEU A 17 7.17 9.77 -9.80
N GLY A 18 6.88 9.90 -11.09
CA GLY A 18 5.84 10.80 -11.59
C GLY A 18 4.46 10.53 -10.99
N ASP A 19 4.11 9.25 -10.77
CA ASP A 19 2.85 8.85 -10.16
C ASP A 19 2.82 9.16 -8.66
N TYR A 20 3.91 8.87 -7.94
CA TYR A 20 4.03 9.24 -6.53
C TYR A 20 3.97 10.75 -6.31
N LEU A 21 4.63 11.54 -7.16
CA LEU A 21 4.57 13.00 -7.07
C LEU A 21 3.17 13.55 -7.38
N ARG A 22 2.45 12.94 -8.32
CA ARG A 22 1.06 13.30 -8.60
C ARG A 22 0.18 13.02 -7.39
N ALA A 23 0.27 11.84 -6.78
CA ALA A 23 -0.47 11.48 -5.57
C ALA A 23 -0.11 12.39 -4.38
N LEU A 24 1.18 12.75 -4.21
CA LEU A 24 1.61 13.67 -3.16
C LEU A 24 1.05 15.09 -3.36
N LYS A 25 1.03 15.59 -4.61
CA LYS A 25 0.47 16.90 -4.95
C LYS A 25 -1.02 16.96 -4.63
N VAL A 26 -1.79 15.94 -5.02
CA VAL A 26 -3.23 15.84 -4.71
C VAL A 26 -3.44 15.83 -3.20
N ALA A 27 -2.72 15.00 -2.45
CA ALA A 27 -2.83 14.93 -0.99
C ALA A 27 -2.45 16.26 -0.30
N ALA A 28 -1.45 16.99 -0.82
CA ALA A 28 -1.05 18.28 -0.27
C ALA A 28 -2.08 19.38 -0.55
N GLU A 29 -2.67 19.39 -1.73
CA GLU A 29 -3.74 20.31 -2.07
C GLU A 29 -4.99 20.04 -1.22
N GLU A 30 -5.41 18.78 -1.10
CA GLU A 30 -6.59 18.36 -0.36
C GLU A 30 -6.46 18.62 1.16
N LEU A 31 -5.36 18.17 1.76
CA LEU A 31 -5.21 18.15 3.23
C LEU A 31 -4.42 19.32 3.81
N LEU A 32 -3.49 19.89 3.05
CA LEU A 32 -2.64 20.98 3.50
C LEU A 32 -3.02 22.33 2.87
N GLN A 33 -3.96 22.31 1.89
CA GLN A 33 -4.34 23.48 1.09
C GLN A 33 -3.11 24.15 0.45
N ARG A 34 -2.21 23.31 -0.11
CA ARG A 34 -0.96 23.73 -0.71
C ARG A 34 -0.76 23.13 -2.10
N GLU A 35 -0.41 23.99 -3.03
CA GLU A 35 0.13 23.59 -4.32
C GLU A 35 1.63 23.30 -4.18
N LEU A 36 2.09 22.13 -4.64
CA LEU A 36 3.48 21.72 -4.62
C LEU A 36 4.11 21.86 -6.02
N SER A 37 5.13 22.70 -6.12
CA SER A 37 5.98 22.79 -7.30
C SER A 37 7.17 21.83 -7.13
N LEU A 38 6.98 20.57 -7.50
CA LEU A 38 8.01 19.54 -7.47
C LEU A 38 8.29 19.05 -8.89
N GLU A 39 9.52 19.29 -9.34
CA GLU A 39 10.00 18.79 -10.63
C GLU A 39 10.52 17.35 -10.45
N GLU A 40 10.01 16.41 -11.25
CA GLU A 40 10.35 14.99 -11.15
C GLU A 40 11.86 14.75 -11.22
N ARG A 41 12.55 15.44 -12.14
CA ARG A 41 14.01 15.33 -12.30
C ARG A 41 14.79 15.76 -11.04
N GLU A 42 14.35 16.80 -10.37
CA GLU A 42 14.99 17.31 -9.15
C GLU A 42 14.79 16.33 -8.00
N VAL A 43 13.56 15.84 -7.81
CA VAL A 43 13.25 14.86 -6.76
C VAL A 43 13.97 13.53 -7.02
N ALA A 44 14.06 13.07 -8.27
CA ALA A 44 14.83 11.88 -8.62
C ALA A 44 16.31 12.02 -8.25
N ALA A 45 16.92 13.18 -8.53
CA ALA A 45 18.31 13.46 -8.16
C ALA A 45 18.49 13.49 -6.63
N MET A 46 17.55 14.10 -5.90
CA MET A 46 17.56 14.13 -4.43
C MET A 46 17.47 12.71 -3.84
N ILE A 47 16.59 11.86 -4.33
CA ILE A 47 16.43 10.47 -3.89
C ILE A 47 17.72 9.69 -4.16
N THR A 48 18.25 9.76 -5.38
CA THR A 48 19.48 9.07 -5.76
C THR A 48 20.65 9.45 -4.85
N GLU A 49 20.84 10.74 -4.61
CA GLU A 49 21.90 11.25 -3.74
C GLU A 49 21.70 10.84 -2.29
N PHE A 50 20.46 10.94 -1.77
CA PHE A 50 20.10 10.49 -0.43
C PHE A 50 20.44 9.01 -0.21
N MET A 51 20.04 8.15 -1.16
CA MET A 51 20.26 6.71 -1.06
C MET A 51 21.75 6.35 -1.11
N ARG A 52 22.53 7.00 -2.00
CA ARG A 52 23.96 6.79 -2.11
C ARG A 52 24.68 7.20 -0.84
N ARG A 53 24.36 8.37 -0.26
CA ARG A 53 24.94 8.85 1.00
C ARG A 53 24.62 7.94 2.20
N ASN A 54 23.47 7.27 2.18
CA ASN A 54 23.05 6.36 3.23
C ASN A 54 23.39 4.88 2.94
N ASN A 55 24.23 4.61 1.94
CA ASN A 55 24.73 3.28 1.58
C ASN A 55 23.61 2.26 1.27
N TYR A 56 22.55 2.67 0.59
CA TYR A 56 21.53 1.74 0.13
C TYR A 56 22.11 0.75 -0.89
N PRO A 57 21.66 -0.52 -0.88
CA PRO A 57 22.22 -1.54 -1.78
C PRO A 57 21.83 -1.28 -3.23
N ALA A 58 22.82 -1.31 -4.13
CA ALA A 58 22.67 -0.99 -5.55
C ALA A 58 21.93 -2.05 -6.39
N ARG A 59 21.52 -3.18 -5.81
CA ARG A 59 20.90 -4.30 -6.55
C ARG A 59 19.70 -4.91 -5.84
N MET A 60 19.08 -4.17 -4.95
CA MET A 60 17.91 -4.62 -4.22
C MET A 60 16.82 -3.54 -4.25
N PRO A 61 15.55 -3.95 -4.23
CA PRO A 61 14.46 -3.02 -3.99
C PRO A 61 14.60 -2.38 -2.61
N ALA A 62 14.33 -1.11 -2.55
CA ALA A 62 14.27 -0.35 -1.31
C ALA A 62 13.18 0.72 -1.41
N SER A 63 13.00 1.52 -0.39
CA SER A 63 12.07 2.63 -0.40
C SER A 63 12.65 3.88 0.23
N VAL A 64 12.08 5.02 -0.16
CA VAL A 64 12.35 6.32 0.46
C VAL A 64 11.02 6.99 0.72
N GLU A 65 10.82 7.47 1.93
CA GLU A 65 9.61 8.22 2.26
C GLU A 65 9.83 9.71 1.99
N LEU A 66 9.00 10.26 1.12
CA LEU A 66 8.95 11.68 0.78
C LEU A 66 7.80 12.32 1.55
N ARG A 67 8.11 13.19 2.52
CA ARG A 67 7.14 13.92 3.34
C ARG A 67 7.03 15.37 2.92
N CYS A 68 5.80 15.87 2.86
CA CYS A 68 5.50 17.29 2.77
C CYS A 68 4.80 17.75 4.04
N TYR A 69 5.40 18.66 4.77
CA TYR A 69 4.86 19.21 6.00
C TYR A 69 3.92 20.40 5.74
N LEU A 70 3.07 20.72 6.72
CA LEU A 70 2.19 21.88 6.67
C LEU A 70 2.97 23.20 6.45
N SER A 71 4.23 23.26 6.90
CA SER A 71 5.14 24.39 6.61
C SER A 71 5.50 24.55 5.13
N GLY A 72 5.31 23.50 4.33
CA GLY A 72 5.79 23.40 2.95
C GLY A 72 7.18 22.78 2.82
N GLU A 73 7.79 22.40 3.93
CA GLU A 73 9.08 21.72 3.95
C GLU A 73 8.95 20.31 3.37
N ILE A 74 9.89 19.93 2.50
CA ILE A 74 9.99 18.59 1.94
C ILE A 74 11.17 17.86 2.60
N VAL A 75 10.91 16.66 3.11
CA VAL A 75 11.92 15.84 3.80
C VAL A 75 11.94 14.44 3.21
N LEU A 76 13.15 13.93 2.98
CA LEU A 76 13.38 12.53 2.63
C LEU A 76 13.76 11.75 3.90
N LEU A 77 13.11 10.61 4.11
CA LEU A 77 13.44 9.66 5.15
C LEU A 77 13.78 8.31 4.54
N GLY A 78 14.71 7.60 5.16
CA GLY A 78 15.03 6.24 4.76
C GLY A 78 13.86 5.30 5.03
N GLY A 79 13.54 4.49 4.06
CA GLY A 79 12.59 3.41 4.18
C GLY A 79 13.28 2.03 4.24
N ASP A 80 12.48 1.01 4.03
CA ASP A 80 12.91 -0.38 4.11
C ASP A 80 13.78 -0.79 2.91
N VAL A 81 14.70 -1.72 3.15
CA VAL A 81 15.34 -2.52 2.11
C VAL A 81 14.62 -3.85 2.04
N SER A 82 14.15 -4.24 0.86
CA SER A 82 13.50 -5.52 0.68
C SER A 82 14.49 -6.67 0.87
N PRO A 83 14.15 -7.71 1.63
CA PRO A 83 14.96 -8.92 1.69
C PRO A 83 14.88 -9.76 0.41
N TYR A 84 13.97 -9.41 -0.51
CA TYR A 84 13.74 -10.13 -1.77
C TYR A 84 14.37 -9.36 -2.93
N PRO A 85 14.98 -10.08 -3.91
CA PRO A 85 15.69 -9.43 -5.03
C PRO A 85 14.76 -8.79 -6.06
N LYS A 86 13.47 -9.02 -5.96
CA LYS A 86 12.42 -8.49 -6.86
C LYS A 86 11.22 -8.04 -6.04
N LEU A 87 10.48 -7.08 -6.56
CA LEU A 87 9.08 -6.87 -6.17
C LEU A 87 8.26 -8.09 -6.63
N GLY A 88 7.16 -8.34 -6.00
CA GLY A 88 6.30 -9.48 -6.27
C GLY A 88 5.67 -10.01 -5.00
N LEU A 89 5.27 -11.28 -4.97
CA LEU A 89 4.64 -11.86 -3.79
C LEU A 89 5.65 -12.07 -2.66
N ARG A 90 5.34 -11.51 -1.50
CA ARG A 90 6.11 -11.70 -0.27
C ARG A 90 5.71 -13.00 0.39
N LEU A 91 6.69 -13.77 0.79
CA LEU A 91 6.52 -15.13 1.36
C LEU A 91 6.03 -15.15 2.84
N LEU A 92 5.47 -14.05 3.33
CA LEU A 92 5.15 -13.93 4.77
C LEU A 92 3.78 -14.49 5.15
N MET A 93 2.81 -14.54 4.28
CA MET A 93 1.43 -15.04 4.49
C MET A 93 0.89 -14.80 5.92
N PRO A 94 0.80 -13.56 6.38
CA PRO A 94 0.39 -13.24 7.74
C PRO A 94 -1.08 -13.56 7.97
N GLU A 95 -1.48 -13.71 9.24
CA GLU A 95 -2.88 -13.69 9.64
C GLU A 95 -3.39 -12.28 9.69
N GLY A 96 -4.57 -12.04 9.09
CA GLY A 96 -5.34 -10.82 9.13
C GLY A 96 -6.58 -10.95 10.01
N VAL A 97 -7.00 -9.85 10.61
CA VAL A 97 -8.28 -9.74 11.33
C VAL A 97 -8.95 -8.42 11.01
N ASP A 98 -10.27 -8.40 11.06
CA ASP A 98 -11.04 -7.16 10.96
C ASP A 98 -10.79 -6.27 12.19
N VAL A 99 -10.63 -4.98 11.96
CA VAL A 99 -10.52 -3.97 13.02
C VAL A 99 -11.41 -2.80 12.66
N ALA A 100 -12.43 -2.57 13.50
CA ALA A 100 -13.27 -1.39 13.36
C ALA A 100 -12.46 -0.11 13.58
N TYR A 101 -12.54 0.80 12.63
CA TYR A 101 -11.96 2.11 12.72
C TYR A 101 -12.86 3.14 12.06
N ASP A 102 -12.68 4.39 12.44
CA ASP A 102 -13.37 5.50 11.81
C ASP A 102 -12.41 6.69 11.69
N LEU A 103 -12.14 7.06 10.45
CA LEU A 103 -11.35 8.24 10.14
C LEU A 103 -12.10 9.04 9.07
N PRO A 104 -12.72 10.17 9.46
CA PRO A 104 -13.55 10.96 8.55
C PRO A 104 -12.76 11.71 7.48
N LEU A 105 -11.43 11.71 7.55
CA LEU A 105 -10.56 12.44 6.65
C LEU A 105 -9.66 11.47 5.87
N SER A 106 -10.11 11.23 4.66
CA SER A 106 -9.26 10.94 3.52
C SER A 106 -8.60 9.57 3.38
N GLU A 107 -8.72 9.15 2.17
CA GLU A 107 -7.98 8.07 1.54
C GLU A 107 -6.53 8.47 1.23
N SER A 108 -6.18 9.75 1.36
CA SER A 108 -4.83 10.25 1.06
C SER A 108 -3.79 9.86 2.11
N CYS A 109 -2.58 9.52 1.66
CA CYS A 109 -1.46 9.16 2.54
C CYS A 109 -1.03 10.34 3.42
N SER A 110 -1.42 10.31 4.67
CA SER A 110 -1.17 11.37 5.66
C SER A 110 -0.72 10.82 7.00
N SER A 111 -0.14 11.68 7.83
CA SER A 111 0.23 11.33 9.21
C SER A 111 -0.97 10.90 10.06
N LEU A 112 -2.18 11.34 9.73
CA LEU A 112 -3.41 10.91 10.40
C LEU A 112 -3.76 9.47 10.01
N ARG A 113 -3.78 9.16 8.71
CA ARG A 113 -4.04 7.81 8.22
C ARG A 113 -3.01 6.82 8.77
N LEU A 114 -1.73 7.21 8.79
CA LEU A 114 -0.66 6.40 9.37
C LEU A 114 -0.90 6.10 10.85
N ALA A 115 -1.31 7.09 11.65
CA ALA A 115 -1.59 6.90 13.07
C ALA A 115 -2.77 5.95 13.29
N VAL A 116 -3.83 6.04 12.48
CA VAL A 116 -4.97 5.13 12.54
C VAL A 116 -4.58 3.71 12.14
N ALA A 117 -3.81 3.55 11.06
CA ALA A 117 -3.30 2.24 10.63
C ALA A 117 -2.42 1.59 11.71
N GLN A 118 -1.56 2.36 12.38
CA GLN A 118 -0.76 1.87 13.51
C GLN A 118 -1.61 1.44 14.68
N ALA A 119 -2.64 2.23 15.05
CA ALA A 119 -3.57 1.87 16.12
C ALA A 119 -4.38 0.60 15.79
N ALA A 120 -4.81 0.46 14.54
CA ALA A 120 -5.49 -0.74 14.06
C ALA A 120 -4.57 -1.98 14.13
N ARG A 121 -3.31 -1.83 13.74
CA ARG A 121 -2.30 -2.90 13.85
C ARG A 121 -2.09 -3.35 15.29
N VAL A 122 -1.96 -2.44 16.25
CA VAL A 122 -1.84 -2.79 17.68
C VAL A 122 -3.06 -3.59 18.15
N LYS A 123 -4.27 -3.24 17.69
CA LYS A 123 -5.48 -4.04 17.99
C LYS A 123 -5.43 -5.42 17.35
N ALA A 124 -4.96 -5.54 16.10
CA ALA A 124 -4.79 -6.84 15.45
C ALA A 124 -3.76 -7.71 16.19
N GLU A 125 -2.62 -7.15 16.57
CA GLU A 125 -1.58 -7.84 17.35
C GLU A 125 -2.10 -8.33 18.70
N SER A 126 -2.95 -7.57 19.38
CA SER A 126 -3.60 -8.01 20.63
C SER A 126 -4.54 -9.21 20.45
N ARG A 127 -4.98 -9.47 19.20
CA ARG A 127 -5.78 -10.64 18.80
C ARG A 127 -4.94 -11.75 18.17
N GLY A 128 -3.61 -11.65 18.20
CA GLY A 128 -2.67 -12.63 17.66
C GLY A 128 -2.42 -12.51 16.15
N ALA A 129 -2.99 -11.50 15.48
CA ALA A 129 -2.81 -11.25 14.05
C ALA A 129 -1.74 -10.20 13.79
N ARG A 130 -1.19 -10.18 12.56
CA ARG A 130 -0.16 -9.22 12.14
C ARG A 130 -0.68 -8.12 11.25
N VAL A 131 -1.89 -8.29 10.72
CA VAL A 131 -2.46 -7.40 9.71
C VAL A 131 -3.86 -6.99 10.14
N ALA A 132 -4.14 -5.70 10.08
CA ALA A 132 -5.45 -5.14 10.37
C ALA A 132 -6.20 -4.86 9.06
N VAL A 133 -7.30 -5.55 8.83
CA VAL A 133 -8.28 -5.18 7.82
C VAL A 133 -9.21 -4.15 8.43
N GLN A 134 -9.17 -2.94 7.93
CA GLN A 134 -9.88 -1.80 8.49
C GLN A 134 -11.32 -1.76 7.97
N VAL A 135 -12.27 -1.67 8.91
CA VAL A 135 -13.71 -1.67 8.66
C VAL A 135 -14.31 -0.41 9.25
N ASP A 136 -15.12 0.31 8.48
CA ASP A 136 -15.78 1.53 8.93
C ASP A 136 -17.01 1.28 9.82
N ARG A 137 -17.71 2.36 10.19
CA ARG A 137 -18.91 2.30 11.04
C ARG A 137 -20.10 1.62 10.38
N GLU A 138 -20.17 1.66 9.05
CA GLU A 138 -21.18 0.97 8.25
C GLU A 138 -20.89 -0.53 8.07
N GLY A 139 -19.74 -1.01 8.57
CA GLY A 139 -19.29 -2.38 8.42
C GLY A 139 -18.61 -2.66 7.08
N LEU A 140 -18.28 -1.62 6.31
CA LEU A 140 -17.62 -1.75 5.01
C LEU A 140 -16.11 -1.85 5.19
N VAL A 141 -15.51 -2.77 4.44
CA VAL A 141 -14.05 -2.92 4.35
C VAL A 141 -13.48 -1.72 3.58
N ARG A 142 -12.40 -1.12 4.10
CA ARG A 142 -11.77 0.06 3.49
C ARG A 142 -10.35 -0.18 3.04
N SER A 143 -9.53 -0.82 3.85
CA SER A 143 -8.11 -1.01 3.55
C SER A 143 -7.50 -2.10 4.41
N VAL A 144 -6.29 -2.48 4.08
CA VAL A 144 -5.42 -3.32 4.90
C VAL A 144 -4.23 -2.50 5.36
N ASP A 145 -4.08 -2.29 6.66
CA ASP A 145 -3.10 -1.34 7.20
C ASP A 145 -3.24 0.04 6.51
N ASN A 146 -2.42 0.31 5.51
CA ASN A 146 -2.46 1.56 4.74
C ASN A 146 -2.50 1.31 3.22
N ALA A 147 -2.87 0.11 2.79
CA ALA A 147 -2.90 -0.35 1.40
C ALA A 147 -4.30 -0.73 0.96
N GLU A 148 -4.54 -0.70 -0.35
CA GLU A 148 -5.75 -1.26 -0.93
C GLU A 148 -5.77 -2.79 -0.82
N LEU A 149 -6.95 -3.33 -0.53
CA LEU A 149 -7.20 -4.76 -0.41
C LEU A 149 -7.83 -5.30 -1.69
N PHE A 150 -7.49 -6.54 -2.00
CA PHE A 150 -8.07 -7.33 -3.07
C PHE A 150 -8.55 -8.67 -2.50
N ALA A 151 -9.82 -8.98 -2.68
CA ALA A 151 -10.41 -10.27 -2.32
C ALA A 151 -10.71 -11.07 -3.59
N VAL A 152 -10.53 -12.38 -3.52
CA VAL A 152 -10.82 -13.30 -4.61
C VAL A 152 -11.92 -14.23 -4.19
N LYS A 153 -12.97 -14.35 -5.00
CA LYS A 153 -14.00 -15.35 -4.87
C LYS A 153 -14.15 -16.07 -6.21
N GLU A 154 -13.89 -17.35 -6.25
CA GLU A 154 -13.77 -18.15 -7.48
C GLU A 154 -12.65 -17.59 -8.38
N TYR A 155 -12.95 -16.83 -9.41
CA TYR A 155 -11.98 -16.20 -10.33
C TYR A 155 -12.17 -14.69 -10.43
N THR A 156 -13.13 -14.13 -9.70
CA THR A 156 -13.39 -12.70 -9.68
C THR A 156 -12.56 -12.04 -8.59
N ILE A 157 -11.85 -10.98 -8.94
CA ILE A 157 -11.07 -10.17 -8.00
C ILE A 157 -11.85 -8.91 -7.73
N VAL A 158 -12.09 -8.62 -6.45
CA VAL A 158 -12.86 -7.47 -6.01
C VAL A 158 -11.99 -6.59 -5.11
N THR A 159 -12.04 -5.28 -5.32
CA THR A 159 -11.49 -4.27 -4.39
C THR A 159 -12.61 -3.40 -3.83
N PRO A 160 -12.60 -3.07 -2.52
CA PRO A 160 -13.72 -2.37 -1.90
C PRO A 160 -13.83 -0.89 -2.27
N THR A 161 -12.75 -0.29 -2.78
CA THR A 161 -12.66 1.14 -3.08
C THR A 161 -11.95 1.39 -4.40
N GLU A 162 -12.12 2.59 -4.95
CA GLU A 162 -11.31 3.05 -6.08
C GLU A 162 -9.83 3.03 -5.72
N LEU A 163 -8.99 2.63 -6.69
CA LEU A 163 -7.55 2.53 -6.50
C LEU A 163 -6.90 3.90 -6.65
N THR A 164 -6.43 4.45 -5.56
CA THR A 164 -5.80 5.78 -5.50
C THR A 164 -4.28 5.71 -5.35
N SER A 165 -3.75 4.61 -4.78
CA SER A 165 -2.30 4.42 -4.62
C SER A 165 -1.61 4.02 -5.92
N VAL A 166 -0.30 4.21 -5.96
CA VAL A 166 0.54 3.73 -7.08
C VAL A 166 0.54 2.21 -7.11
N GLU A 167 0.70 1.59 -5.95
CA GLU A 167 0.74 0.14 -5.78
C GLU A 167 -0.57 -0.53 -6.21
N GLY A 168 -1.71 0.04 -5.82
CA GLY A 168 -3.02 -0.49 -6.22
C GLY A 168 -3.21 -0.47 -7.73
N ARG A 169 -2.80 0.61 -8.40
CA ARG A 169 -2.84 0.69 -9.87
C ARG A 169 -1.91 -0.30 -10.54
N LEU A 170 -0.70 -0.51 -9.99
CA LEU A 170 0.21 -1.54 -10.49
C LEU A 170 -0.36 -2.95 -10.34
N VAL A 171 -1.08 -3.23 -9.24
CA VAL A 171 -1.81 -4.49 -9.06
C VAL A 171 -2.90 -4.63 -10.11
N ALA A 172 -3.69 -3.59 -10.36
CA ALA A 172 -4.74 -3.64 -11.40
C ALA A 172 -4.15 -3.92 -12.79
N GLU A 173 -3.01 -3.30 -13.14
CA GLU A 173 -2.31 -3.62 -14.37
C GLU A 173 -1.80 -5.07 -14.41
N ALA A 174 -1.29 -5.57 -13.29
CA ALA A 174 -0.82 -6.96 -13.19
C ALA A 174 -1.99 -7.95 -13.32
N ILE A 175 -3.15 -7.67 -12.73
CA ILE A 175 -4.40 -8.43 -12.89
C ILE A 175 -4.79 -8.51 -14.37
N ALA A 176 -4.84 -7.37 -15.06
CA ALA A 176 -5.17 -7.31 -16.47
C ALA A 176 -4.16 -8.10 -17.34
N ARG A 177 -2.85 -7.98 -17.06
CA ARG A 177 -1.81 -8.76 -17.75
C ARG A 177 -1.91 -10.25 -17.47
N ALA A 178 -2.40 -10.66 -16.29
CA ALA A 178 -2.68 -12.06 -15.97
C ALA A 178 -3.93 -12.60 -16.66
N GLY A 179 -4.68 -11.75 -17.41
CA GLY A 179 -5.92 -12.12 -18.07
C GLY A 179 -7.06 -12.37 -17.07
N LEU A 180 -7.11 -11.60 -15.99
CA LEU A 180 -8.12 -11.66 -14.94
C LEU A 180 -8.91 -10.34 -14.89
N ASP A 181 -10.11 -10.40 -14.37
CA ASP A 181 -10.99 -9.24 -14.22
C ASP A 181 -10.91 -8.69 -12.79
N LEU A 182 -10.95 -7.36 -12.67
CA LEU A 182 -11.01 -6.63 -11.41
C LEU A 182 -12.34 -5.86 -11.35
N GLU A 183 -13.06 -6.04 -10.27
CA GLU A 183 -14.29 -5.32 -9.96
C GLU A 183 -14.08 -4.38 -8.78
N VAL A 184 -14.65 -3.19 -8.83
CA VAL A 184 -14.73 -2.27 -7.68
C VAL A 184 -16.14 -2.38 -7.11
N ALA A 185 -16.28 -2.99 -5.94
CA ALA A 185 -17.55 -3.18 -5.27
C ALA A 185 -17.40 -3.16 -3.76
N PRO A 186 -18.37 -2.62 -2.99
CA PRO A 186 -18.33 -2.64 -1.54
C PRO A 186 -18.21 -4.08 -1.02
N LEU A 187 -17.33 -4.28 -0.02
CA LEU A 187 -17.14 -5.55 0.68
C LEU A 187 -17.43 -5.36 2.16
N VAL A 188 -18.00 -6.40 2.78
CA VAL A 188 -18.16 -6.49 4.24
C VAL A 188 -17.30 -7.63 4.77
N VAL A 189 -17.19 -7.75 6.10
CA VAL A 189 -16.35 -8.79 6.74
C VAL A 189 -16.75 -10.19 6.31
N ALA A 190 -18.07 -10.46 6.18
CA ALA A 190 -18.57 -11.76 5.75
C ALA A 190 -18.10 -12.14 4.34
N ASP A 191 -17.98 -11.18 3.41
CA ASP A 191 -17.47 -11.45 2.07
C ASP A 191 -16.00 -11.89 2.11
N LEU A 192 -15.22 -11.33 3.04
CA LEU A 192 -13.82 -11.69 3.24
C LEU A 192 -13.67 -13.07 3.93
N GLU A 193 -14.60 -13.45 4.82
CA GLU A 193 -14.61 -14.77 5.45
C GLU A 193 -14.97 -15.89 4.46
N GLU A 194 -15.73 -15.55 3.40
CA GLU A 194 -16.06 -16.43 2.29
C GLU A 194 -15.06 -16.37 1.11
N ALA A 195 -14.07 -15.46 1.14
CA ALA A 195 -13.11 -15.32 0.07
C ALA A 195 -12.13 -16.51 0.01
N ASP A 196 -11.73 -16.89 -1.20
CA ASP A 196 -10.70 -17.92 -1.42
C ASP A 196 -9.30 -17.36 -1.12
N GLU A 197 -9.05 -16.10 -1.50
CA GLU A 197 -7.79 -15.41 -1.31
C GLU A 197 -8.03 -13.95 -0.89
N ILE A 198 -7.14 -13.40 -0.07
CA ILE A 198 -7.07 -11.98 0.24
C ILE A 198 -5.61 -11.55 0.10
N PHE A 199 -5.36 -10.48 -0.63
CA PHE A 199 -4.02 -9.91 -0.76
C PHE A 199 -4.07 -8.38 -0.82
N TYR A 200 -2.92 -7.76 -0.62
CA TYR A 200 -2.71 -6.32 -0.74
C TYR A 200 -1.31 -6.03 -1.29
N ALA A 201 -1.05 -4.81 -1.72
CA ALA A 201 0.28 -4.38 -2.14
C ALA A 201 0.67 -3.08 -1.46
N ASP A 202 1.91 -3.01 -1.07
CA ASP A 202 2.58 -1.81 -0.58
C ASP A 202 3.94 -1.63 -1.30
N HIS A 203 4.69 -0.60 -0.95
CA HIS A 203 6.01 -0.31 -1.52
C HIS A 203 7.03 -1.47 -1.42
N ARG A 204 6.73 -2.52 -0.70
CA ARG A 204 7.56 -3.73 -0.53
C ARG A 204 7.13 -4.87 -1.44
N GLY A 205 6.03 -4.74 -2.16
CA GLY A 205 5.44 -5.76 -3.02
C GLY A 205 4.07 -6.25 -2.55
N MET A 206 3.58 -7.30 -3.19
CA MET A 206 2.32 -7.93 -2.85
C MET A 206 2.45 -8.81 -1.59
N THR A 207 1.41 -8.89 -0.80
CA THR A 207 1.30 -9.80 0.36
C THR A 207 -0.04 -10.49 0.34
N ALA A 208 -0.06 -11.81 0.24
CA ALA A 208 -1.25 -12.62 0.45
C ALA A 208 -1.41 -12.93 1.95
N LEU A 209 -2.65 -12.90 2.45
CA LEU A 209 -2.96 -13.39 3.79
C LEU A 209 -3.00 -14.91 3.78
N GLY A 210 -2.40 -15.54 4.78
CA GLY A 210 -2.52 -16.99 4.98
C GLY A 210 -3.79 -17.40 5.71
N ARG A 211 -4.36 -16.46 6.49
CA ARG A 211 -5.60 -16.63 7.24
C ARG A 211 -6.30 -15.28 7.41
N PHE A 212 -7.63 -15.31 7.54
CA PHE A 212 -8.42 -14.15 7.94
C PHE A 212 -9.45 -14.60 8.98
N ASN A 213 -9.48 -13.94 10.14
CA ASN A 213 -10.33 -14.30 11.29
C ASN A 213 -10.27 -15.81 11.61
N GLY A 214 -9.09 -16.43 11.50
CA GLY A 214 -8.89 -17.87 11.71
C GLY A 214 -9.23 -18.76 10.51
N HIS A 215 -9.90 -18.26 9.47
CA HIS A 215 -10.19 -19.02 8.24
C HIS A 215 -8.93 -19.08 7.35
N PRO A 216 -8.51 -20.27 6.89
CA PRO A 216 -7.35 -20.39 6.00
C PRO A 216 -7.67 -19.84 4.60
N LEU A 217 -6.70 -19.23 3.97
CA LEU A 217 -6.80 -18.66 2.65
C LEU A 217 -5.77 -19.29 1.70
N MET A 218 -6.11 -19.38 0.43
CA MET A 218 -5.19 -19.70 -0.66
C MET A 218 -4.41 -18.47 -1.12
N HIS A 219 -3.47 -18.68 -2.07
CA HIS A 219 -2.66 -17.59 -2.64
C HIS A 219 -2.25 -17.86 -4.11
N ILE A 220 -3.01 -18.68 -4.80
CA ILE A 220 -2.71 -19.17 -6.15
C ILE A 220 -2.82 -18.04 -7.18
N LEU A 221 -3.92 -17.26 -7.13
CA LEU A 221 -4.10 -16.12 -8.00
C LEU A 221 -3.18 -14.96 -7.62
N ALA A 222 -2.95 -14.73 -6.33
CA ALA A 222 -1.98 -13.75 -5.86
C ALA A 222 -0.56 -14.05 -6.40
N GLU A 223 -0.11 -15.30 -6.41
CA GLU A 223 1.17 -15.71 -7.03
C GLU A 223 1.19 -15.45 -8.53
N ARG A 224 0.11 -15.81 -9.24
CA ARG A 224 -0.02 -15.56 -10.68
C ARG A 224 0.05 -14.07 -11.00
N ILE A 225 -0.66 -13.23 -10.27
CA ILE A 225 -0.67 -11.77 -10.47
C ILE A 225 0.71 -11.17 -10.16
N ALA A 226 1.34 -11.60 -9.06
CA ALA A 226 2.64 -11.11 -8.63
C ALA A 226 3.77 -11.38 -9.65
N ALA A 227 3.60 -12.32 -10.57
CA ALA A 227 4.54 -12.55 -11.65
C ALA A 227 4.58 -11.41 -12.68
N TYR A 228 3.56 -10.53 -12.68
CA TYR A 228 3.43 -9.37 -13.57
C TYR A 228 3.57 -8.02 -12.86
N PHE A 229 3.76 -8.05 -11.54
CA PHE A 229 3.90 -6.86 -10.69
C PHE A 229 5.28 -6.20 -10.74
#